data_98fce97e3b0d199078412e222d31717d
#
_entry.id   98fce97e3b0d199078412e222d31717d
#
_cell.length_a   1.000
_cell.length_b   1.000
_cell.length_c   1.000
_cell.angle_alpha   90.00
_cell.angle_beta   90.00
_cell.angle_gamma   90.00
#
_symmetry.space_group_name_H-M   'P 1'
#
loop_
_entity.id
_entity.type
_entity.pdbx_description
1 polymer ?
#
loop_
_entity_poly.entity_id
_entity_poly.type
_entity_poly.pdbx_seq_one_letter_code
_entity_poly.pdbx_strand_id
1 'polypeptide(L)'
;EKEYIEELDSTGYYFVHNKTKAKVFYLENTDEIKTFSIGFRTPPKDSTGVAHIVEHTVLSGSRKYRTKEPFMDLVNSSLQTFLNAMTFPDKTIYPIASRNVKDFYNLMDVYLDAVFYPRIYEEEKIFYQEGWHYEMEDLDSPIKYNGVVYNEMRGAYSDPDDQVSEIISEALHPGSTYSHDSGGNPHHIPDLTYEDFLNFHKKYYHPSNSYIFLNGAMDIEEVLAYIDEEYLGNFDYLEVNSKINQGQSENKIEILDKTYSIGAGEKEENKAYYVYGLTLGPSTSPMDRFMRSILEDIIIESDSSILKDKFLESGLCEDYFSQVSTSISQDFFIVGKNGDGKSLDKLVKIIEDGLKQAVEEKIDQDLLAATLNSFEFSTKDLGIHKGVLLNISCLRSWLYDASPIEALKYKDTLAHIKENLDKGIVEEYIEEKILNNPRKIQMTVRPKPGEFLEKDKGQEEKLRAYKESLSQEEKENLVKETQDLFEYQTKLDSKEDKATIPKLDLKDISPGVSHLDTEVIKDGDKDLVFTRAFTNGIYNMTMSFDLKNIKAADLPYVSVVFDLLGSLDTENYSYKDLNNQVDIHTGGISFSPAIYQNPKTLAYKVQGNLRGRTMEDKIDKYLDL
;
A
#
# COMPACT_ATOMS: atom_id res chain seq x y z
N GLU A 1 -22.35 -12.30 -14.03
CA GLU A 1 -21.83 -13.51 -13.37
C GLU A 1 -22.03 -13.37 -11.87
N LYS A 2 -22.36 -14.50 -11.19
CA LYS A 2 -22.62 -14.52 -9.74
C LYS A 2 -21.93 -15.73 -9.14
N GLU A 3 -21.18 -15.53 -8.03
CA GLU A 3 -20.48 -16.60 -7.34
C GLU A 3 -20.37 -16.33 -5.84
N TYR A 4 -20.62 -17.34 -5.00
CA TYR A 4 -20.40 -17.27 -3.56
C TYR A 4 -18.94 -17.55 -3.23
N ILE A 5 -18.35 -16.69 -2.40
CA ILE A 5 -16.95 -16.74 -1.96
C ILE A 5 -16.96 -17.09 -0.49
N GLU A 6 -16.69 -18.36 -0.20
CA GLU A 6 -16.76 -18.94 1.14
C GLU A 6 -15.78 -18.26 2.12
N GLU A 7 -14.59 -17.89 1.65
CA GLU A 7 -13.54 -17.24 2.42
C GLU A 7 -13.98 -15.93 3.08
N LEU A 8 -14.93 -15.25 2.44
CA LEU A 8 -15.37 -13.91 2.83
C LEU A 8 -16.82 -13.88 3.32
N ASP A 9 -17.52 -15.04 3.29
CA ASP A 9 -18.98 -15.10 3.48
C ASP A 9 -19.69 -14.03 2.65
N SER A 10 -19.36 -13.96 1.38
CA SER A 10 -19.80 -12.89 0.47
C SER A 10 -20.20 -13.45 -0.88
N THR A 11 -21.14 -12.80 -1.55
CA THR A 11 -21.48 -13.13 -2.93
C THR A 11 -20.88 -12.10 -3.89
N GLY A 12 -20.04 -12.54 -4.81
CA GLY A 12 -19.48 -11.71 -5.86
C GLY A 12 -20.42 -11.62 -7.06
N TYR A 13 -20.71 -10.41 -7.52
CA TYR A 13 -21.46 -10.13 -8.74
C TYR A 13 -20.58 -9.35 -9.72
N TYR A 14 -20.40 -9.88 -10.91
CA TYR A 14 -19.66 -9.23 -11.98
C TYR A 14 -20.60 -8.71 -13.04
N PHE A 15 -20.55 -7.40 -13.29
CA PHE A 15 -21.34 -6.70 -14.29
C PHE A 15 -20.43 -6.06 -15.33
N VAL A 16 -20.97 -5.89 -16.53
CA VAL A 16 -20.35 -5.13 -17.62
C VAL A 16 -21.39 -4.15 -18.15
N HIS A 17 -21.07 -2.87 -18.11
CA HIS A 17 -21.97 -1.84 -18.62
C HIS A 17 -22.20 -1.99 -20.13
N ASN A 18 -23.46 -2.01 -20.56
CA ASN A 18 -23.82 -2.36 -21.94
C ASN A 18 -23.21 -1.43 -22.98
N LYS A 19 -23.22 -0.13 -22.72
CA LYS A 19 -22.77 0.91 -23.67
C LYS A 19 -21.27 1.07 -23.67
N THR A 20 -20.66 1.34 -22.52
CA THR A 20 -19.23 1.70 -22.41
C THR A 20 -18.30 0.50 -22.18
N LYS A 21 -18.86 -0.66 -21.79
CA LYS A 21 -18.09 -1.84 -21.34
C LYS A 21 -17.31 -1.63 -20.05
N ALA A 22 -17.65 -0.59 -19.26
CA ALA A 22 -17.13 -0.44 -17.91
C ALA A 22 -17.38 -1.72 -17.10
N LYS A 23 -16.38 -2.13 -16.34
CA LYS A 23 -16.42 -3.36 -15.54
C LYS A 23 -16.81 -2.99 -14.11
N VAL A 24 -17.77 -3.70 -13.53
CA VAL A 24 -18.20 -3.49 -12.14
C VAL A 24 -18.17 -4.82 -11.40
N PHE A 25 -17.53 -4.84 -10.24
CA PHE A 25 -17.52 -5.98 -9.35
C PHE A 25 -18.09 -5.59 -7.99
N TYR A 26 -19.13 -6.29 -7.55
CA TYR A 26 -19.79 -6.07 -6.27
C TYR A 26 -19.64 -7.29 -5.37
N LEU A 27 -19.17 -7.06 -4.15
CA LEU A 27 -19.15 -8.04 -3.05
C LEU A 27 -20.31 -7.75 -2.10
N GLU A 28 -21.38 -8.53 -2.24
CA GLU A 28 -22.53 -8.49 -1.33
C GLU A 28 -22.20 -9.22 -0.03
N ASN A 29 -22.32 -8.52 1.09
CA ASN A 29 -22.18 -9.06 2.43
C ASN A 29 -22.88 -8.16 3.45
N THR A 30 -22.78 -8.49 4.75
CA THR A 30 -23.45 -7.77 5.84
C THR A 30 -22.63 -6.60 6.40
N ASP A 31 -21.50 -6.25 5.79
CA ASP A 31 -20.68 -5.13 6.26
C ASP A 31 -21.44 -3.82 6.12
N GLU A 32 -21.59 -3.10 7.23
CA GLU A 32 -22.25 -1.79 7.23
C GLU A 32 -21.37 -0.70 6.61
N ILE A 33 -20.05 -0.89 6.57
CA ILE A 33 -19.12 0.00 5.90
C ILE A 33 -19.18 -0.29 4.40
N LYS A 34 -19.80 0.62 3.67
CA LYS A 34 -19.89 0.54 2.21
C LYS A 34 -18.63 1.10 1.59
N THR A 35 -18.03 0.34 0.70
CA THR A 35 -16.86 0.76 -0.06
C THR A 35 -17.20 0.91 -1.53
N PHE A 36 -16.78 2.01 -2.11
CA PHE A 36 -16.73 2.23 -3.55
C PHE A 36 -15.28 2.53 -3.94
N SER A 37 -14.88 2.03 -5.08
CA SER A 37 -13.61 2.43 -5.70
C SER A 37 -13.77 2.43 -7.20
N ILE A 38 -13.24 3.45 -7.87
CA ILE A 38 -13.04 3.43 -9.30
C ILE A 38 -11.54 3.44 -9.60
N GLY A 39 -11.10 2.52 -10.44
CA GLY A 39 -9.71 2.40 -10.85
C GLY A 39 -9.59 2.42 -12.36
N PHE A 40 -8.43 2.85 -12.83
CA PHE A 40 -8.07 2.85 -14.24
C PHE A 40 -6.71 2.18 -14.42
N ARG A 41 -6.54 1.47 -15.53
CA ARG A 41 -5.21 1.02 -15.95
C ARG A 41 -4.48 2.22 -16.57
N THR A 42 -3.40 2.68 -15.93
CA THR A 42 -2.70 3.94 -16.24
C THR A 42 -1.19 3.71 -16.44
N PRO A 43 -0.76 2.84 -17.37
CA PRO A 43 0.65 2.53 -17.57
C PRO A 43 1.43 3.78 -18.03
N PRO A 44 2.44 4.24 -17.27
CA PRO A 44 3.32 5.32 -17.69
C PRO A 44 4.21 4.88 -18.84
N LYS A 45 4.71 5.84 -19.64
CA LYS A 45 5.65 5.63 -20.73
C LYS A 45 7.05 6.14 -20.40
N ASP A 46 7.15 6.92 -19.36
CA ASP A 46 8.35 7.58 -18.87
C ASP A 46 8.19 7.88 -17.37
N SER A 47 9.21 8.46 -16.77
CA SER A 47 9.24 8.80 -15.34
C SER A 47 8.87 10.27 -15.06
N THR A 48 8.00 10.88 -15.88
CA THR A 48 7.50 12.26 -15.64
C THR A 48 6.47 12.34 -14.54
N GLY A 49 6.03 11.21 -13.97
CA GLY A 49 5.01 11.20 -12.90
C GLY A 49 3.62 11.61 -13.37
N VAL A 50 3.35 11.54 -14.69
CA VAL A 50 2.06 11.99 -15.23
C VAL A 50 0.85 11.31 -14.59
N ALA A 51 0.96 10.02 -14.21
CA ALA A 51 -0.11 9.29 -13.55
C ALA A 51 -0.40 9.86 -12.15
N HIS A 52 0.62 10.20 -11.38
CA HIS A 52 0.55 10.80 -10.06
C HIS A 52 0.02 12.23 -10.11
N ILE A 53 0.52 13.03 -11.07
CA ILE A 53 0.02 14.40 -11.27
C ILE A 53 -1.46 14.41 -11.68
N VAL A 54 -1.90 13.46 -12.50
CA VAL A 54 -3.33 13.32 -12.85
C VAL A 54 -4.14 12.90 -11.62
N GLU A 55 -3.62 12.02 -10.77
CA GLU A 55 -4.27 11.63 -9.52
C GLU A 55 -4.61 12.85 -8.65
N HIS A 56 -3.62 13.70 -8.37
CA HIS A 56 -3.80 14.94 -7.60
C HIS A 56 -4.77 15.91 -8.25
N THR A 57 -4.57 16.16 -9.54
CA THR A 57 -5.27 17.22 -10.28
C THR A 57 -6.74 16.95 -10.52
N VAL A 58 -7.17 15.70 -10.71
CA VAL A 58 -8.59 15.37 -10.89
C VAL A 58 -9.41 15.67 -9.62
N LEU A 59 -8.77 15.62 -8.45
CA LEU A 59 -9.39 15.94 -7.16
C LEU A 59 -9.40 17.46 -6.85
N SER A 60 -8.84 18.28 -7.74
CA SER A 60 -8.76 19.76 -7.59
C SER A 60 -9.92 20.48 -8.26
N GLY A 61 -11.13 19.94 -8.09
CA GLY A 61 -12.38 20.48 -8.63
C GLY A 61 -12.88 19.79 -9.89
N SER A 62 -14.20 19.78 -10.03
CA SER A 62 -14.88 19.09 -11.13
C SER A 62 -16.08 19.87 -11.65
N ARG A 63 -16.80 19.31 -12.61
CA ARG A 63 -18.00 19.91 -13.22
C ARG A 63 -19.04 20.31 -12.18
N LYS A 64 -19.38 19.42 -11.23
CA LYS A 64 -20.37 19.65 -10.18
C LYS A 64 -19.75 20.37 -8.96
N TYR A 65 -18.51 20.05 -8.61
CA TYR A 65 -17.84 20.44 -7.36
C TYR A 65 -16.70 21.39 -7.67
N ARG A 66 -16.97 22.68 -7.54
CA ARG A 66 -16.13 23.73 -8.13
C ARG A 66 -15.11 24.35 -7.18
N THR A 67 -15.04 23.91 -5.91
CA THR A 67 -13.96 24.32 -5.00
C THR A 67 -12.61 23.86 -5.53
N LYS A 68 -11.54 24.51 -5.07
CA LYS A 68 -10.18 24.12 -5.48
C LYS A 68 -9.77 22.78 -4.88
N GLU A 69 -10.27 22.46 -3.70
CA GLU A 69 -9.90 21.27 -2.95
C GLU A 69 -11.14 20.51 -2.41
N PRO A 70 -12.03 19.97 -3.29
CA PRO A 70 -13.21 19.22 -2.83
C PRO A 70 -12.84 18.04 -1.95
N PHE A 71 -11.66 17.41 -2.19
CA PHE A 71 -11.13 16.34 -1.38
C PHE A 71 -10.93 16.77 0.09
N MET A 72 -10.25 17.89 0.32
CA MET A 72 -10.02 18.41 1.68
C MET A 72 -11.32 18.89 2.34
N ASP A 73 -12.23 19.45 1.56
CA ASP A 73 -13.57 19.80 2.05
C ASP A 73 -14.33 18.55 2.57
N LEU A 74 -14.23 17.43 1.88
CA LEU A 74 -14.84 16.16 2.29
C LEU A 74 -14.12 15.54 3.50
N VAL A 75 -12.79 15.56 3.55
CA VAL A 75 -12.02 15.10 4.72
C VAL A 75 -12.53 15.76 6.00
N ASN A 76 -12.87 17.04 5.93
CA ASN A 76 -13.30 17.83 7.07
C ASN A 76 -14.82 17.79 7.36
N SER A 77 -15.66 17.36 6.43
CA SER A 77 -17.11 17.50 6.54
C SER A 77 -17.93 16.21 6.36
N SER A 78 -17.30 15.10 6.00
CA SER A 78 -17.95 13.79 5.83
C SER A 78 -17.81 12.87 7.06
N LEU A 79 -18.53 11.75 7.04
CA LEU A 79 -18.42 10.64 7.99
C LEU A 79 -17.64 9.47 7.40
N GLN A 80 -16.75 9.75 6.48
CA GLN A 80 -15.94 8.75 5.81
C GLN A 80 -15.14 7.91 6.83
N THR A 81 -15.05 6.62 6.57
CA THR A 81 -14.13 5.71 7.25
C THR A 81 -12.85 5.51 6.46
N PHE A 82 -12.88 5.82 5.16
CA PHE A 82 -11.72 5.86 4.27
C PHE A 82 -11.97 6.83 3.12
N LEU A 83 -10.98 7.65 2.81
CA LEU A 83 -10.99 8.59 1.69
C LEU A 83 -9.56 8.81 1.23
N ASN A 84 -9.21 8.38 0.02
CA ASN A 84 -7.87 8.54 -0.55
C ASN A 84 -7.89 8.38 -2.07
N ALA A 85 -6.75 8.68 -2.71
CA ALA A 85 -6.41 8.25 -4.06
C ALA A 85 -5.04 7.58 -4.01
N MET A 86 -4.74 6.70 -4.94
CA MET A 86 -3.50 5.92 -4.92
C MET A 86 -3.03 5.64 -6.34
N THR A 87 -1.81 6.08 -6.67
CA THR A 87 -1.11 5.73 -7.90
C THR A 87 -0.15 4.56 -7.65
N PHE A 88 -0.29 3.55 -8.48
CA PHE A 88 0.56 2.38 -8.53
C PHE A 88 1.32 2.35 -9.88
N PRO A 89 2.31 1.49 -10.06
CA PRO A 89 3.09 1.46 -11.30
C PRO A 89 2.28 1.26 -12.59
N ASP A 90 1.06 0.73 -12.53
CA ASP A 90 0.26 0.39 -13.71
C ASP A 90 -1.23 0.78 -13.61
N LYS A 91 -1.64 1.36 -12.48
CA LYS A 91 -3.03 1.74 -12.19
C LYS A 91 -3.11 2.92 -11.24
N THR A 92 -4.22 3.63 -11.32
CA THR A 92 -4.60 4.65 -10.34
C THR A 92 -6.00 4.33 -9.84
N ILE A 93 -6.22 4.35 -8.53
CA ILE A 93 -7.49 4.01 -7.89
C ILE A 93 -7.96 5.13 -6.97
N TYR A 94 -9.27 5.26 -6.86
CA TYR A 94 -9.96 6.28 -6.09
C TYR A 94 -10.95 5.61 -5.12
N PRO A 95 -10.50 5.08 -3.98
CA PRO A 95 -11.34 4.40 -3.02
C PRO A 95 -11.94 5.35 -1.99
N ILE A 96 -13.22 5.12 -1.68
CA ILE A 96 -13.91 5.73 -0.54
C ILE A 96 -14.64 4.66 0.27
N ALA A 97 -14.87 4.93 1.56
CA ALA A 97 -15.74 4.11 2.38
C ALA A 97 -16.48 4.94 3.42
N SER A 98 -17.74 4.59 3.65
CA SER A 98 -18.57 5.20 4.69
C SER A 98 -19.62 4.22 5.21
N ARG A 99 -19.89 4.31 6.52
CA ARG A 99 -21.01 3.59 7.15
C ARG A 99 -22.36 4.26 6.85
N ASN A 100 -22.37 5.58 6.70
CA ASN A 100 -23.56 6.37 6.43
C ASN A 100 -23.92 6.29 4.94
N VAL A 101 -25.15 5.89 4.62
CA VAL A 101 -25.60 5.69 3.23
C VAL A 101 -25.56 6.99 2.42
N LYS A 102 -26.05 8.10 2.99
CA LYS A 102 -26.05 9.39 2.28
C LYS A 102 -24.63 9.90 2.03
N ASP A 103 -23.76 9.73 3.02
CA ASP A 103 -22.36 10.08 2.89
C ASP A 103 -21.65 9.23 1.82
N PHE A 104 -21.95 7.93 1.77
CA PHE A 104 -21.43 7.03 0.73
C PHE A 104 -21.79 7.53 -0.67
N TYR A 105 -23.07 7.91 -0.92
CA TYR A 105 -23.47 8.47 -2.20
C TYR A 105 -22.81 9.82 -2.49
N ASN A 106 -22.71 10.69 -1.49
CA ASN A 106 -22.02 11.98 -1.63
C ASN A 106 -20.55 11.80 -2.05
N LEU A 107 -19.82 10.92 -1.37
CA LEU A 107 -18.42 10.63 -1.67
C LEU A 107 -18.26 9.98 -3.05
N MET A 108 -19.12 9.02 -3.40
CA MET A 108 -19.11 8.36 -4.70
C MET A 108 -19.38 9.36 -5.83
N ASP A 109 -20.34 10.27 -5.66
CA ASP A 109 -20.67 11.29 -6.67
C ASP A 109 -19.49 12.26 -6.90
N VAL A 110 -18.89 12.75 -5.81
CA VAL A 110 -17.73 13.64 -5.93
C VAL A 110 -16.57 12.94 -6.67
N TYR A 111 -16.29 11.69 -6.37
CA TYR A 111 -15.18 10.96 -6.99
C TYR A 111 -15.45 10.59 -8.46
N LEU A 112 -16.68 10.20 -8.78
CA LEU A 112 -17.07 9.95 -10.18
C LEU A 112 -17.02 11.23 -11.02
N ASP A 113 -17.51 12.36 -10.47
CA ASP A 113 -17.45 13.64 -11.19
C ASP A 113 -16.00 14.13 -11.34
N ALA A 114 -15.17 13.93 -10.31
CA ALA A 114 -13.75 14.27 -10.33
C ALA A 114 -12.99 13.52 -11.44
N VAL A 115 -13.12 12.20 -11.52
CA VAL A 115 -12.35 11.41 -12.48
C VAL A 115 -12.84 11.53 -13.92
N PHE A 116 -14.16 11.77 -14.15
CA PHE A 116 -14.71 11.85 -15.50
C PHE A 116 -14.86 13.29 -16.03
N TYR A 117 -15.02 14.27 -15.15
CA TYR A 117 -15.27 15.67 -15.53
C TYR A 117 -14.42 16.66 -14.70
N PRO A 118 -13.09 16.43 -14.59
CA PRO A 118 -12.23 17.32 -13.82
C PRO A 118 -12.11 18.70 -14.49
N ARG A 119 -11.84 19.73 -13.70
CA ARG A 119 -11.64 21.10 -14.19
C ARG A 119 -10.30 21.33 -14.89
N ILE A 120 -9.44 20.34 -14.97
CA ILE A 120 -8.11 20.43 -15.59
C ILE A 120 -8.14 20.92 -17.04
N TYR A 121 -9.26 20.80 -17.74
CA TYR A 121 -9.45 21.30 -19.11
C TYR A 121 -9.87 22.77 -19.17
N GLU A 122 -10.36 23.33 -18.06
CA GLU A 122 -10.84 24.71 -17.94
C GLU A 122 -9.84 25.62 -17.23
N GLU A 123 -9.02 25.05 -16.33
CA GLU A 123 -8.14 25.78 -15.43
C GLU A 123 -6.74 25.14 -15.42
N GLU A 124 -5.84 25.67 -16.22
CA GLU A 124 -4.47 25.21 -16.37
C GLU A 124 -3.63 25.35 -15.07
N LYS A 125 -4.00 26.30 -14.20
CA LYS A 125 -3.31 26.53 -12.93
C LYS A 125 -3.36 25.33 -12.00
N ILE A 126 -4.35 24.43 -12.15
CA ILE A 126 -4.42 23.17 -11.42
C ILE A 126 -3.18 22.31 -11.72
N PHE A 127 -2.79 22.21 -12.99
CA PHE A 127 -1.58 21.48 -13.38
C PHE A 127 -0.32 22.12 -12.83
N TYR A 128 -0.20 23.45 -12.91
CA TYR A 128 0.96 24.16 -12.39
C TYR A 128 1.07 24.11 -10.88
N GLN A 129 -0.04 24.09 -10.16
CA GLN A 129 -0.03 23.94 -8.71
C GLN A 129 0.37 22.53 -8.29
N GLU A 130 -0.31 21.50 -8.82
CA GLU A 130 -0.13 20.12 -8.37
C GLU A 130 1.08 19.43 -9.02
N GLY A 131 1.34 19.67 -10.29
CA GLY A 131 2.44 19.05 -11.04
C GLY A 131 3.75 19.79 -10.85
N TRP A 132 4.04 20.71 -11.76
CA TRP A 132 5.24 21.55 -11.70
C TRP A 132 5.08 22.85 -12.50
N HIS A 133 5.85 23.87 -12.13
CA HIS A 133 5.93 25.15 -12.84
C HIS A 133 7.29 25.80 -12.65
N TYR A 134 7.60 26.78 -13.51
CA TYR A 134 8.68 27.72 -13.27
C TYR A 134 8.22 28.75 -12.25
N GLU A 135 8.99 28.93 -11.18
CA GLU A 135 8.78 29.96 -10.18
C GLU A 135 9.88 31.02 -10.26
N MET A 136 9.49 32.27 -10.44
CA MET A 136 10.38 33.43 -10.39
C MET A 136 9.69 34.58 -9.62
N GLU A 137 10.14 34.86 -8.39
CA GLU A 137 9.47 35.81 -7.48
C GLU A 137 9.59 37.28 -7.98
N ASP A 138 10.74 37.62 -8.53
CA ASP A 138 11.04 38.93 -9.13
C ASP A 138 12.11 38.80 -10.23
N LEU A 139 12.42 39.90 -10.94
CA LEU A 139 13.35 39.88 -12.07
C LEU A 139 14.80 39.51 -11.69
N ASP A 140 15.19 39.71 -10.43
CA ASP A 140 16.53 39.42 -9.92
C ASP A 140 16.61 37.97 -9.41
N SER A 141 15.50 37.41 -8.95
CA SER A 141 15.41 36.04 -8.41
C SER A 141 15.72 34.95 -9.44
N PRO A 142 16.38 33.83 -9.08
CA PRO A 142 16.59 32.71 -9.98
C PRO A 142 15.25 32.06 -10.32
N ILE A 143 15.17 31.46 -11.51
CA ILE A 143 14.07 30.56 -11.84
C ILE A 143 14.29 29.24 -11.12
N LYS A 144 13.22 28.70 -10.52
CA LYS A 144 13.19 27.39 -9.84
C LYS A 144 12.05 26.54 -10.40
N TYR A 145 12.14 25.23 -10.25
CA TYR A 145 10.98 24.33 -10.35
C TYR A 145 10.24 24.31 -9.03
N ASN A 146 8.92 24.36 -9.06
CA ASN A 146 8.05 24.23 -7.91
C ASN A 146 6.77 23.49 -8.32
N GLY A 147 6.04 22.89 -7.37
CA GLY A 147 4.80 22.15 -7.54
C GLY A 147 4.62 21.11 -6.45
N VAL A 148 3.39 20.71 -6.17
CA VAL A 148 3.11 19.78 -5.05
C VAL A 148 3.79 18.44 -5.28
N VAL A 149 3.46 17.75 -6.38
CA VAL A 149 4.05 16.43 -6.71
C VAL A 149 5.57 16.53 -6.94
N TYR A 150 6.04 17.61 -7.60
CA TYR A 150 7.47 17.83 -7.76
C TYR A 150 8.22 17.89 -6.42
N ASN A 151 7.69 18.62 -5.45
CA ASN A 151 8.32 18.76 -4.13
C ASN A 151 8.20 17.48 -3.31
N GLU A 152 7.07 16.79 -3.39
CA GLU A 152 6.85 15.49 -2.75
C GLU A 152 7.88 14.46 -3.24
N MET A 153 8.03 14.34 -4.54
CA MET A 153 8.98 13.40 -5.14
C MET A 153 10.44 13.78 -4.88
N ARG A 154 10.76 15.08 -4.77
CA ARG A 154 12.07 15.51 -4.27
C ARG A 154 12.32 15.04 -2.85
N GLY A 155 11.30 15.06 -2.00
CA GLY A 155 11.35 14.52 -0.64
C GLY A 155 11.60 13.01 -0.65
N ALA A 156 10.81 12.24 -1.41
CA ALA A 156 10.95 10.79 -1.54
C ALA A 156 12.36 10.39 -2.02
N TYR A 157 12.86 11.03 -3.08
CA TYR A 157 14.21 10.77 -3.61
C TYR A 157 15.36 11.21 -2.70
N SER A 158 15.07 11.83 -1.56
CA SER A 158 16.08 12.06 -0.50
C SER A 158 16.31 10.82 0.35
N ASP A 159 15.40 9.84 0.34
CA ASP A 159 15.53 8.56 1.04
C ASP A 159 16.33 7.55 0.19
N PRO A 160 17.42 6.98 0.72
CA PRO A 160 18.18 5.94 0.04
C PRO A 160 17.37 4.69 -0.32
N ASP A 161 16.43 4.27 0.52
CA ASP A 161 15.64 3.05 0.30
C ASP A 161 14.68 3.22 -0.89
N ASP A 162 14.08 4.42 -1.06
CA ASP A 162 13.23 4.75 -2.21
C ASP A 162 14.05 4.77 -3.51
N GLN A 163 15.23 5.40 -3.51
CA GLN A 163 16.13 5.39 -4.67
C GLN A 163 16.52 3.95 -5.08
N VAL A 164 16.85 3.11 -4.09
CA VAL A 164 17.25 1.71 -4.36
C VAL A 164 16.08 0.89 -4.89
N SER A 165 14.87 1.11 -4.39
CA SER A 165 13.65 0.45 -4.87
C SER A 165 13.39 0.74 -6.36
N GLU A 166 13.55 1.99 -6.79
CA GLU A 166 13.43 2.38 -8.20
C GLU A 166 14.52 1.72 -9.07
N ILE A 167 15.77 1.69 -8.59
CA ILE A 167 16.88 1.03 -9.29
C ILE A 167 16.61 -0.48 -9.44
N ILE A 168 16.03 -1.13 -8.44
CA ILE A 168 15.65 -2.54 -8.49
C ILE A 168 14.56 -2.76 -9.54
N SER A 169 13.50 -1.94 -9.54
CA SER A 169 12.40 -2.04 -10.50
C SER A 169 12.88 -1.88 -11.94
N GLU A 170 13.72 -0.89 -12.22
CA GLU A 170 14.33 -0.69 -13.54
C GLU A 170 15.18 -1.90 -13.96
N ALA A 171 15.98 -2.43 -13.05
CA ALA A 171 16.87 -3.56 -13.33
C ALA A 171 16.11 -4.86 -13.58
N LEU A 172 15.04 -5.11 -12.84
CA LEU A 172 14.24 -6.33 -12.99
C LEU A 172 13.33 -6.30 -14.23
N HIS A 173 12.85 -5.12 -14.62
CA HIS A 173 11.86 -4.94 -15.69
C HIS A 173 12.33 -4.01 -16.82
N PRO A 174 13.53 -4.21 -17.42
CA PRO A 174 14.09 -3.28 -18.39
C PRO A 174 13.17 -3.08 -19.61
N GLY A 175 12.92 -1.82 -19.96
CA GLY A 175 12.10 -1.43 -21.10
C GLY A 175 10.60 -1.78 -20.98
N SER A 176 10.13 -2.09 -19.79
CA SER A 176 8.72 -2.33 -19.49
C SER A 176 8.03 -1.09 -18.92
N THR A 177 6.72 -1.18 -18.68
CA THR A 177 5.98 -0.19 -17.88
C THR A 177 6.60 0.01 -16.50
N TYR A 178 7.10 -1.05 -15.89
CA TYR A 178 7.65 -1.06 -14.53
C TYR A 178 9.11 -0.58 -14.43
N SER A 179 9.75 -0.25 -15.57
CA SER A 179 11.04 0.43 -15.56
C SER A 179 10.92 1.95 -15.40
N HIS A 180 9.69 2.46 -15.27
CA HIS A 180 9.40 3.88 -15.10
C HIS A 180 8.81 4.12 -13.70
N ASP A 181 9.24 5.21 -13.09
CA ASP A 181 8.66 5.66 -11.83
C ASP A 181 7.30 6.34 -12.10
N SER A 182 6.22 5.70 -11.66
CA SER A 182 4.86 6.23 -11.81
C SER A 182 4.59 7.43 -10.91
N GLY A 183 5.30 7.55 -9.78
CA GLY A 183 5.29 8.72 -8.90
C GLY A 183 5.97 9.92 -9.51
N GLY A 184 6.99 9.68 -10.31
CA GLY A 184 7.75 10.68 -11.04
C GLY A 184 9.15 10.94 -10.48
N ASN A 185 10.14 10.86 -11.35
CA ASN A 185 11.50 11.25 -11.01
C ASN A 185 11.61 12.78 -11.04
N PRO A 186 12.06 13.46 -9.98
CA PRO A 186 12.11 14.93 -9.93
C PRO A 186 12.99 15.56 -11.00
N HIS A 187 13.92 14.80 -11.61
CA HIS A 187 14.70 15.28 -12.75
C HIS A 187 13.98 15.15 -14.10
N HIS A 188 12.87 14.39 -14.14
CA HIS A 188 12.05 14.16 -15.34
C HIS A 188 10.65 14.78 -15.25
N ILE A 189 10.14 15.05 -14.05
CA ILE A 189 8.84 15.71 -13.87
C ILE A 189 8.75 17.02 -14.70
N PRO A 190 9.80 17.88 -14.76
CA PRO A 190 9.76 19.10 -15.57
C PRO A 190 9.75 18.89 -17.09
N ASP A 191 9.91 17.66 -17.56
CA ASP A 191 9.77 17.33 -18.98
C ASP A 191 8.30 17.15 -19.40
N LEU A 192 7.36 17.04 -18.44
CA LEU A 192 5.93 16.87 -18.69
C LEU A 192 5.30 18.18 -19.14
N THR A 193 4.70 18.17 -20.33
CA THR A 193 3.91 19.32 -20.81
C THR A 193 2.45 19.22 -20.36
N TYR A 194 1.77 20.37 -20.29
CA TYR A 194 0.34 20.42 -20.02
C TYR A 194 -0.48 19.64 -21.08
N GLU A 195 -0.06 19.67 -22.32
CA GLU A 195 -0.72 18.92 -23.41
C GLU A 195 -0.59 17.39 -23.20
N ASP A 196 0.61 16.90 -22.86
CA ASP A 196 0.83 15.48 -22.58
C ASP A 196 0.03 15.00 -21.35
N PHE A 197 -0.04 15.84 -20.33
CA PHE A 197 -0.85 15.62 -19.14
C PHE A 197 -2.34 15.49 -19.50
N LEU A 198 -2.92 16.41 -20.27
CA LEU A 198 -4.30 16.33 -20.71
C LEU A 198 -4.56 15.10 -21.61
N ASN A 199 -3.61 14.78 -22.49
CA ASN A 199 -3.70 13.61 -23.36
C ASN A 199 -3.67 12.31 -22.56
N PHE A 200 -2.93 12.25 -21.44
CA PHE A 200 -2.92 11.10 -20.54
C PHE A 200 -4.28 10.88 -19.89
N HIS A 201 -4.87 11.92 -19.30
CA HIS A 201 -6.21 11.86 -18.74
C HIS A 201 -7.24 11.46 -19.80
N LYS A 202 -7.28 12.15 -20.92
CA LYS A 202 -8.22 11.87 -22.02
C LYS A 202 -8.13 10.43 -22.53
N LYS A 203 -6.93 9.86 -22.53
CA LYS A 203 -6.69 8.48 -22.99
C LYS A 203 -7.15 7.44 -21.99
N TYR A 204 -6.83 7.60 -20.70
CA TYR A 204 -6.98 6.52 -19.73
C TYR A 204 -8.20 6.67 -18.83
N TYR A 205 -8.69 7.89 -18.57
CA TYR A 205 -9.81 8.16 -17.69
C TYR A 205 -11.15 8.14 -18.44
N HIS A 206 -11.42 6.98 -19.00
CA HIS A 206 -12.64 6.72 -19.75
C HIS A 206 -13.37 5.50 -19.15
N PRO A 207 -14.74 5.49 -19.10
CA PRO A 207 -15.47 4.34 -18.56
C PRO A 207 -15.07 3.00 -19.17
N SER A 208 -14.71 2.95 -20.45
CA SER A 208 -14.28 1.71 -21.12
C SER A 208 -12.95 1.14 -20.59
N ASN A 209 -12.19 1.91 -19.82
CA ASN A 209 -10.95 1.50 -19.14
C ASN A 209 -11.12 1.39 -17.62
N SER A 210 -12.34 1.58 -17.10
CA SER A 210 -12.59 1.63 -15.67
C SER A 210 -12.88 0.26 -15.06
N TYR A 211 -12.47 0.12 -13.79
CA TYR A 211 -12.71 -1.01 -12.90
C TYR A 211 -13.41 -0.45 -11.66
N ILE A 212 -14.71 -0.67 -11.55
CA ILE A 212 -15.53 -0.19 -10.43
C ILE A 212 -15.71 -1.32 -9.44
N PHE A 213 -15.32 -1.10 -8.20
CA PHE A 213 -15.45 -2.06 -7.10
C PHE A 213 -16.44 -1.52 -6.06
N LEU A 214 -17.32 -2.40 -5.60
CA LEU A 214 -18.32 -2.13 -4.56
C LEU A 214 -18.27 -3.23 -3.51
N ASN A 215 -18.38 -2.89 -2.23
CA ASN A 215 -18.44 -3.86 -1.13
C ASN A 215 -19.39 -3.39 -0.03
N GLY A 216 -20.07 -4.33 0.59
CA GLY A 216 -20.91 -4.12 1.77
C GLY A 216 -22.40 -4.21 1.50
N ALA A 217 -23.19 -3.98 2.55
CA ALA A 217 -24.65 -4.02 2.49
C ALA A 217 -25.22 -2.77 1.80
N MET A 218 -25.63 -2.90 0.54
CA MET A 218 -26.21 -1.81 -0.24
C MET A 218 -27.29 -2.32 -1.23
N ASP A 219 -28.18 -1.43 -1.67
CA ASP A 219 -29.06 -1.71 -2.80
C ASP A 219 -28.26 -1.55 -4.10
N ILE A 220 -27.82 -2.67 -4.66
CA ILE A 220 -26.97 -2.66 -5.86
C ILE A 220 -27.70 -2.13 -7.10
N GLU A 221 -29.01 -2.35 -7.20
CA GLU A 221 -29.79 -1.87 -8.36
C GLU A 221 -29.85 -0.33 -8.34
N GLU A 222 -30.05 0.26 -7.16
CA GLU A 222 -30.04 1.73 -6.99
C GLU A 222 -28.67 2.31 -7.29
N VAL A 223 -27.58 1.69 -6.76
CA VAL A 223 -26.20 2.16 -7.01
C VAL A 223 -25.84 2.07 -8.50
N LEU A 224 -26.16 0.95 -9.16
CA LEU A 224 -25.87 0.79 -10.59
C LEU A 224 -26.67 1.76 -11.45
N ALA A 225 -27.97 1.98 -11.12
CA ALA A 225 -28.80 2.96 -11.82
C ALA A 225 -28.21 4.38 -11.68
N TYR A 226 -27.79 4.75 -10.47
CA TYR A 226 -27.16 6.05 -10.22
C TYR A 226 -25.89 6.25 -11.04
N ILE A 227 -24.97 5.24 -11.03
CA ILE A 227 -23.72 5.30 -11.78
C ILE A 227 -23.97 5.37 -13.30
N ASP A 228 -24.98 4.65 -13.80
CA ASP A 228 -25.35 4.68 -15.22
C ASP A 228 -25.94 6.03 -15.62
N GLU A 229 -27.00 6.48 -14.91
CA GLU A 229 -27.74 7.70 -15.26
C GLU A 229 -26.88 8.97 -15.16
N GLU A 230 -26.09 9.09 -14.11
CA GLU A 230 -25.30 10.30 -13.86
C GLU A 230 -23.97 10.32 -14.62
N TYR A 231 -23.39 9.16 -14.92
CA TYR A 231 -22.03 9.07 -15.44
C TYR A 231 -21.88 8.17 -16.67
N LEU A 232 -21.98 6.84 -16.53
CA LEU A 232 -21.58 5.91 -17.60
C LEU A 232 -22.44 6.04 -18.86
N GLY A 233 -23.74 6.29 -18.71
CA GLY A 233 -24.67 6.47 -19.81
C GLY A 233 -24.36 7.66 -20.73
N ASN A 234 -23.59 8.64 -20.23
CA ASN A 234 -23.17 9.83 -20.98
C ASN A 234 -22.00 9.57 -21.95
N PHE A 235 -21.36 8.41 -21.87
CA PHE A 235 -20.21 8.05 -22.71
C PHE A 235 -20.60 6.97 -23.72
N ASP A 236 -19.94 7.03 -24.88
CA ASP A 236 -19.96 5.93 -25.84
C ASP A 236 -18.77 4.98 -25.57
N TYR A 237 -18.77 3.80 -26.19
CA TYR A 237 -17.62 2.90 -26.12
C TYR A 237 -16.39 3.55 -26.79
N LEU A 238 -15.26 3.46 -26.12
CA LEU A 238 -13.95 3.84 -26.64
C LEU A 238 -12.97 2.66 -26.48
N GLU A 239 -12.32 2.26 -27.57
CA GLU A 239 -11.23 1.30 -27.47
C GLU A 239 -9.98 1.99 -26.85
N VAL A 240 -9.69 1.65 -25.59
CA VAL A 240 -8.54 2.21 -24.86
C VAL A 240 -7.38 1.23 -24.86
N ASN A 241 -6.30 1.59 -25.55
CA ASN A 241 -5.06 0.83 -25.45
C ASN A 241 -4.32 1.18 -24.16
N SER A 242 -4.66 0.46 -23.09
CA SER A 242 -4.01 0.53 -21.77
C SER A 242 -3.20 -0.73 -21.44
N LYS A 243 -2.82 -1.51 -22.46
CA LYS A 243 -2.04 -2.74 -22.27
C LYS A 243 -0.69 -2.42 -21.63
N ILE A 244 -0.37 -3.18 -20.59
CA ILE A 244 0.90 -3.06 -19.88
C ILE A 244 2.01 -3.65 -20.75
N ASN A 245 3.05 -2.86 -20.95
CA ASN A 245 4.26 -3.30 -21.63
C ASN A 245 5.11 -4.11 -20.64
N GLN A 246 5.32 -5.40 -20.90
CA GLN A 246 6.13 -6.28 -20.05
C GLN A 246 7.63 -6.20 -20.37
N GLY A 247 8.02 -5.39 -21.36
CA GLY A 247 9.40 -5.31 -21.80
C GLY A 247 9.88 -6.59 -22.51
N GLN A 248 11.16 -6.66 -22.73
CA GLN A 248 11.84 -7.85 -23.23
C GLN A 248 12.96 -8.21 -22.25
N SER A 249 12.80 -9.31 -21.56
CA SER A 249 13.80 -9.81 -20.62
C SER A 249 14.44 -11.08 -21.14
N GLU A 250 15.76 -11.13 -21.08
CA GLU A 250 16.51 -12.33 -21.42
C GLU A 250 16.59 -13.28 -20.21
N ASN A 251 16.56 -14.59 -20.48
CA ASN A 251 16.80 -15.61 -19.46
C ASN A 251 18.29 -15.68 -19.13
N LYS A 252 18.76 -14.77 -18.28
CA LYS A 252 20.15 -14.70 -17.83
C LYS A 252 20.24 -14.19 -16.38
N ILE A 253 21.33 -14.51 -15.74
CA ILE A 253 21.71 -13.88 -14.46
C ILE A 253 22.45 -12.60 -14.81
N GLU A 254 21.92 -11.45 -14.39
CA GLU A 254 22.55 -10.15 -14.60
C GLU A 254 23.27 -9.70 -13.34
N ILE A 255 24.58 -9.44 -13.46
CA ILE A 255 25.38 -8.87 -12.38
C ILE A 255 25.54 -7.39 -12.67
N LEU A 256 25.00 -6.54 -11.78
CA LEU A 256 24.90 -5.10 -11.99
C LEU A 256 25.65 -4.33 -10.90
N ASP A 257 26.22 -3.20 -11.29
CA ASP A 257 26.81 -2.21 -10.36
C ASP A 257 26.12 -0.86 -10.65
N LYS A 258 25.38 -0.36 -9.68
CA LYS A 258 24.60 0.88 -9.77
C LYS A 258 24.99 1.82 -8.65
N THR A 259 24.53 3.07 -8.71
CA THR A 259 24.77 4.07 -7.66
C THR A 259 23.46 4.67 -7.19
N TYR A 260 23.43 5.07 -5.91
CA TYR A 260 22.39 5.92 -5.34
C TYR A 260 23.03 7.13 -4.64
N SER A 261 22.30 8.23 -4.54
CA SER A 261 22.84 9.47 -3.99
C SER A 261 22.81 9.48 -2.48
N ILE A 262 23.92 9.93 -1.87
CA ILE A 262 24.01 10.31 -0.45
C ILE A 262 24.44 11.75 -0.33
N GLY A 263 24.34 12.34 0.87
CA GLY A 263 24.79 13.70 1.13
C GLY A 263 26.24 13.92 0.74
N ALA A 264 26.58 15.08 0.16
CA ALA A 264 27.92 15.38 -0.37
C ALA A 264 29.05 15.31 0.67
N GLY A 265 28.73 15.43 1.96
CA GLY A 265 29.67 15.32 3.08
C GLY A 265 29.69 13.95 3.76
N GLU A 266 28.87 13.01 3.27
CA GLU A 266 28.76 11.69 3.86
C GLU A 266 29.86 10.75 3.35
N LYS A 267 30.27 9.82 4.23
CA LYS A 267 31.23 8.76 3.86
C LYS A 267 30.51 7.63 3.13
N GLU A 268 31.24 7.03 2.18
CA GLU A 268 30.73 5.89 1.39
C GLU A 268 30.89 4.54 2.14
N GLU A 269 31.71 4.49 3.19
CA GLU A 269 32.04 3.25 3.88
C GLU A 269 30.81 2.61 4.52
N ASN A 270 30.59 1.31 4.23
CA ASN A 270 29.51 0.50 4.78
C ASN A 270 28.11 1.09 4.54
N LYS A 271 27.87 1.57 3.32
CA LYS A 271 26.57 2.10 2.90
C LYS A 271 26.07 1.47 1.59
N ALA A 272 26.73 0.44 1.09
CA ALA A 272 26.28 -0.24 -0.10
C ALA A 272 25.08 -1.14 0.19
N TYR A 273 24.20 -1.26 -0.82
CA TYR A 273 23.15 -2.27 -0.83
C TYR A 273 23.56 -3.42 -1.73
N TYR A 274 23.20 -4.63 -1.34
CA TYR A 274 23.28 -5.82 -2.15
C TYR A 274 21.87 -6.34 -2.42
N VAL A 275 21.60 -6.68 -3.66
CA VAL A 275 20.27 -7.12 -4.10
C VAL A 275 20.38 -8.47 -4.81
N TYR A 276 19.55 -9.40 -4.40
CA TYR A 276 19.27 -10.65 -5.12
C TYR A 276 17.80 -10.64 -5.49
N GLY A 277 17.46 -10.47 -6.76
CA GLY A 277 16.10 -10.24 -7.23
C GLY A 277 15.69 -11.16 -8.37
N LEU A 278 14.42 -11.54 -8.40
CA LEU A 278 13.85 -12.39 -9.44
C LEU A 278 12.33 -12.23 -9.52
N THR A 279 11.73 -12.81 -10.57
CA THR A 279 10.28 -12.91 -10.73
C THR A 279 9.84 -14.36 -10.54
N LEU A 280 8.91 -14.61 -9.61
CA LEU A 280 8.39 -15.95 -9.28
C LEU A 280 7.43 -16.47 -10.36
N GLY A 281 6.54 -15.61 -10.85
CA GLY A 281 5.53 -15.97 -11.84
C GLY A 281 4.46 -14.90 -12.03
N PRO A 282 3.42 -15.16 -12.83
CA PRO A 282 2.38 -14.17 -13.09
C PRO A 282 1.47 -13.96 -11.88
N SER A 283 1.03 -12.71 -11.66
CA SER A 283 0.09 -12.36 -10.58
C SER A 283 -1.31 -13.00 -10.76
N THR A 284 -1.61 -13.52 -11.94
CA THR A 284 -2.85 -14.29 -12.21
C THR A 284 -2.79 -15.74 -11.73
N SER A 285 -1.60 -16.27 -11.38
CA SER A 285 -1.42 -17.61 -10.81
C SER A 285 -1.79 -17.64 -9.32
N PRO A 286 -2.79 -18.43 -8.88
CA PRO A 286 -3.11 -18.56 -7.46
C PRO A 286 -1.95 -19.10 -6.62
N MET A 287 -1.20 -20.07 -7.15
CA MET A 287 -0.05 -20.67 -6.47
C MET A 287 1.07 -19.65 -6.29
N ASP A 288 1.44 -18.89 -7.34
CA ASP A 288 2.52 -17.92 -7.25
C ASP A 288 2.16 -16.76 -6.30
N ARG A 289 0.88 -16.32 -6.28
CA ARG A 289 0.40 -15.33 -5.30
C ARG A 289 0.49 -15.84 -3.86
N PHE A 290 0.06 -17.08 -3.65
CA PHE A 290 0.10 -17.69 -2.32
C PHE A 290 1.54 -17.88 -1.85
N MET A 291 2.38 -18.53 -2.66
CA MET A 291 3.78 -18.77 -2.31
C MET A 291 4.53 -17.47 -2.04
N ARG A 292 4.32 -16.44 -2.86
CA ARG A 292 4.88 -15.12 -2.60
C ARG A 292 4.56 -14.62 -1.18
N SER A 293 3.31 -14.78 -0.72
CA SER A 293 2.87 -14.26 0.58
C SER A 293 3.46 -14.98 1.80
N ILE A 294 4.06 -16.15 1.60
CA ILE A 294 4.67 -16.93 2.69
C ILE A 294 6.20 -17.02 2.60
N LEU A 295 6.76 -16.79 1.41
CA LEU A 295 8.22 -16.95 1.20
C LEU A 295 9.05 -15.91 1.95
N GLU A 296 8.54 -14.70 2.15
CA GLU A 296 9.23 -13.66 2.92
C GLU A 296 9.51 -14.15 4.33
N ASP A 297 8.47 -14.64 5.03
CA ASP A 297 8.59 -15.17 6.39
C ASP A 297 9.50 -16.40 6.45
N ILE A 298 9.34 -17.34 5.53
CA ILE A 298 10.12 -18.58 5.48
C ILE A 298 11.60 -18.30 5.24
N ILE A 299 11.92 -17.35 4.37
CA ILE A 299 13.28 -17.13 3.91
C ILE A 299 14.04 -16.17 4.83
N ILE A 300 13.42 -15.08 5.32
CA ILE A 300 14.17 -14.02 6.00
C ILE A 300 13.44 -13.31 7.16
N GLU A 301 12.13 -13.08 7.11
CA GLU A 301 11.48 -12.17 8.07
C GLU A 301 11.25 -12.81 9.44
N SER A 302 10.86 -14.09 9.48
CA SER A 302 10.66 -14.80 10.75
C SER A 302 11.95 -14.97 11.53
N ASP A 303 11.87 -15.02 12.87
CA ASP A 303 13.02 -15.29 13.74
C ASP A 303 13.66 -16.66 13.52
N SER A 304 12.89 -17.64 13.04
CA SER A 304 13.33 -18.98 12.69
C SER A 304 13.54 -19.20 11.18
N SER A 305 13.58 -18.13 10.38
CA SER A 305 13.70 -18.21 8.92
C SER A 305 15.04 -18.80 8.46
N ILE A 306 15.05 -19.32 7.23
CA ILE A 306 16.18 -20.06 6.64
C ILE A 306 17.49 -19.27 6.64
N LEU A 307 17.42 -17.95 6.36
CA LEU A 307 18.63 -17.13 6.13
C LEU A 307 18.98 -16.18 7.27
N LYS A 308 18.08 -15.89 8.21
CA LYS A 308 18.27 -14.84 9.22
C LYS A 308 19.54 -15.04 10.05
N ASP A 309 19.69 -16.20 10.68
CA ASP A 309 20.89 -16.47 11.50
C ASP A 309 22.17 -16.46 10.63
N LYS A 310 22.12 -17.01 9.41
CA LYS A 310 23.27 -17.01 8.48
C LYS A 310 23.69 -15.60 8.08
N PHE A 311 22.74 -14.70 7.87
CA PHE A 311 23.02 -13.30 7.58
C PHE A 311 23.61 -12.57 8.78
N LEU A 312 23.03 -12.74 9.97
CA LEU A 312 23.54 -12.12 11.19
C LEU A 312 24.96 -12.59 11.51
N GLU A 313 25.24 -13.88 11.40
CA GLU A 313 26.59 -14.45 11.61
C GLU A 313 27.61 -13.99 10.57
N SER A 314 27.17 -13.69 9.35
CA SER A 314 28.07 -13.26 8.27
C SER A 314 28.68 -11.89 8.50
N GLY A 315 27.97 -10.98 9.16
CA GLY A 315 28.38 -9.59 9.36
C GLY A 315 28.64 -8.82 8.07
N LEU A 316 28.05 -9.25 6.93
CA LEU A 316 28.27 -8.61 5.62
C LEU A 316 27.51 -7.28 5.49
N CYS A 317 26.37 -7.16 6.16
CA CYS A 317 25.51 -5.98 6.19
C CYS A 317 25.02 -5.73 7.61
N GLU A 318 24.53 -4.52 7.88
CA GLU A 318 23.93 -4.18 9.17
C GLU A 318 22.48 -4.67 9.26
N ASP A 319 21.78 -4.71 8.12
CA ASP A 319 20.39 -5.14 8.06
C ASP A 319 20.11 -5.94 6.79
N TYR A 320 19.07 -6.79 6.86
CA TYR A 320 18.63 -7.66 5.77
C TYR A 320 17.11 -7.73 5.79
N PHE A 321 16.49 -7.56 4.63
CA PHE A 321 15.06 -7.66 4.48
C PHE A 321 14.69 -8.25 3.11
N SER A 322 13.48 -8.78 3.01
CA SER A 322 12.86 -9.10 1.73
C SER A 322 11.89 -8.01 1.32
N GLN A 323 11.72 -7.88 0.04
CA GLN A 323 10.71 -7.00 -0.54
C GLN A 323 10.04 -7.70 -1.69
N VAL A 324 8.74 -7.53 -1.79
CA VAL A 324 7.93 -8.03 -2.89
C VAL A 324 7.17 -6.89 -3.53
N SER A 325 7.10 -6.89 -4.84
CA SER A 325 6.20 -6.00 -5.56
C SER A 325 5.05 -6.78 -6.19
N THR A 326 3.90 -6.12 -6.34
CA THR A 326 2.75 -6.67 -7.03
C THR A 326 2.51 -5.88 -8.31
N SER A 327 2.98 -6.47 -9.39
CA SER A 327 2.75 -6.01 -10.75
C SER A 327 2.00 -7.09 -11.54
N ILE A 328 2.10 -7.12 -12.84
CA ILE A 328 1.65 -8.26 -13.66
C ILE A 328 2.39 -9.55 -13.29
N SER A 329 3.54 -9.45 -12.65
CA SER A 329 4.34 -10.54 -12.10
C SER A 329 4.49 -10.42 -10.58
N GLN A 330 4.87 -11.52 -9.93
CA GLN A 330 5.23 -11.57 -8.52
C GLN A 330 6.74 -11.47 -8.41
N ASP A 331 7.24 -10.31 -8.02
CA ASP A 331 8.67 -10.08 -7.85
C ASP A 331 9.09 -10.36 -6.42
N PHE A 332 10.30 -10.89 -6.25
CA PHE A 332 10.87 -11.24 -4.96
C PHE A 332 12.33 -10.77 -4.90
N PHE A 333 12.66 -10.04 -3.85
CA PHE A 333 13.99 -9.50 -3.61
C PHE A 333 14.47 -9.84 -2.21
N ILE A 334 15.76 -10.11 -2.10
CA ILE A 334 16.49 -10.12 -0.82
C ILE A 334 17.50 -8.99 -0.90
N VAL A 335 17.46 -8.10 0.09
CA VAL A 335 18.29 -6.90 0.15
C VAL A 335 19.11 -6.93 1.42
N GLY A 336 20.44 -6.77 1.29
CA GLY A 336 21.35 -6.47 2.40
C GLY A 336 21.71 -5.00 2.37
N LYS A 337 21.52 -4.30 3.49
CA LYS A 337 21.74 -2.85 3.66
C LYS A 337 23.00 -2.57 4.46
N ASN A 338 23.71 -1.50 4.11
CA ASN A 338 24.92 -1.04 4.79
C ASN A 338 26.09 -2.04 4.72
N GLY A 339 26.34 -2.60 3.55
CA GLY A 339 27.46 -3.47 3.26
C GLY A 339 28.73 -2.72 2.78
N ASP A 340 29.85 -3.47 2.67
CA ASP A 340 31.17 -2.95 2.28
C ASP A 340 31.32 -2.61 0.79
N GLY A 341 30.30 -2.92 -0.02
CA GLY A 341 30.28 -2.73 -1.48
C GLY A 341 31.14 -3.72 -2.27
N LYS A 342 31.70 -4.77 -1.67
CA LYS A 342 32.61 -5.72 -2.33
C LYS A 342 32.23 -7.19 -2.12
N SER A 343 31.20 -7.45 -1.33
CA SER A 343 30.85 -8.79 -0.85
C SER A 343 29.55 -9.35 -1.42
N LEU A 344 29.10 -8.87 -2.60
CA LEU A 344 27.89 -9.37 -3.28
C LEU A 344 27.95 -10.88 -3.52
N ASP A 345 29.08 -11.38 -3.99
CA ASP A 345 29.28 -12.81 -4.26
C ASP A 345 29.14 -13.68 -3.00
N LYS A 346 29.55 -13.15 -1.85
CA LYS A 346 29.37 -13.85 -0.55
C LYS A 346 27.92 -13.86 -0.13
N LEU A 347 27.20 -12.74 -0.30
CA LEU A 347 25.78 -12.67 0.00
C LEU A 347 24.98 -13.64 -0.88
N VAL A 348 25.22 -13.62 -2.19
CA VAL A 348 24.60 -14.56 -3.14
C VAL A 348 24.88 -16.00 -2.74
N LYS A 349 26.12 -16.31 -2.35
CA LYS A 349 26.50 -17.65 -1.87
C LYS A 349 25.74 -18.06 -0.62
N ILE A 350 25.59 -17.16 0.37
CA ILE A 350 24.82 -17.44 1.60
C ILE A 350 23.36 -17.74 1.23
N ILE A 351 22.76 -16.95 0.34
CA ILE A 351 21.38 -17.16 -0.12
C ILE A 351 21.24 -18.53 -0.80
N GLU A 352 22.03 -18.78 -1.84
CA GLU A 352 21.89 -20.00 -2.63
C GLU A 352 22.26 -21.27 -1.84
N ASP A 353 23.33 -21.23 -1.05
CA ASP A 353 23.71 -22.38 -0.22
C ASP A 353 22.69 -22.61 0.91
N GLY A 354 22.18 -21.55 1.54
CA GLY A 354 21.16 -21.66 2.58
C GLY A 354 19.84 -22.24 2.05
N LEU A 355 19.38 -21.77 0.89
CA LEU A 355 18.18 -22.31 0.24
C LEU A 355 18.38 -23.74 -0.24
N LYS A 356 19.54 -24.09 -0.81
CA LYS A 356 19.86 -25.48 -1.19
C LYS A 356 19.86 -26.41 0.03
N GLN A 357 20.47 -25.98 1.14
CA GLN A 357 20.46 -26.73 2.40
C GLN A 357 19.02 -26.96 2.88
N ALA A 358 18.17 -25.93 2.86
CA ALA A 358 16.77 -26.05 3.29
C ALA A 358 15.95 -26.99 2.39
N VAL A 359 16.22 -27.01 1.08
CA VAL A 359 15.60 -27.98 0.13
C VAL A 359 16.06 -29.41 0.43
N GLU A 360 17.36 -29.63 0.69
CA GLU A 360 17.93 -30.96 0.94
C GLU A 360 17.54 -31.52 2.33
N GLU A 361 17.62 -30.70 3.38
CA GLU A 361 17.37 -31.11 4.78
C GLU A 361 15.89 -31.01 5.18
N LYS A 362 15.06 -30.39 4.37
CA LYS A 362 13.67 -29.99 4.60
C LYS A 362 13.55 -28.76 5.49
N ILE A 363 12.53 -27.97 5.18
CA ILE A 363 12.20 -26.77 5.98
C ILE A 363 11.56 -27.21 7.30
N ASP A 364 11.88 -26.48 8.36
CA ASP A 364 11.33 -26.72 9.67
C ASP A 364 9.78 -26.67 9.62
N GLN A 365 9.15 -27.72 10.15
CA GLN A 365 7.69 -27.85 10.13
C GLN A 365 6.98 -26.83 11.03
N ASP A 366 7.63 -26.41 12.12
CA ASP A 366 7.09 -25.37 13.00
C ASP A 366 7.14 -24.00 12.31
N LEU A 367 8.20 -23.68 11.57
CA LEU A 367 8.26 -22.46 10.74
C LEU A 367 7.16 -22.47 9.67
N LEU A 368 6.96 -23.58 8.97
CA LEU A 368 5.88 -23.67 7.97
C LEU A 368 4.50 -23.53 8.61
N ALA A 369 4.27 -24.16 9.77
CA ALA A 369 3.01 -24.06 10.49
C ALA A 369 2.74 -22.63 10.99
N ALA A 370 3.75 -21.95 11.52
CA ALA A 370 3.67 -20.56 11.97
C ALA A 370 3.33 -19.61 10.80
N THR A 371 4.06 -19.74 9.70
CA THR A 371 3.84 -18.90 8.50
C THR A 371 2.45 -19.09 7.91
N LEU A 372 1.98 -20.35 7.78
CA LEU A 372 0.64 -20.63 7.29
C LEU A 372 -0.45 -20.09 8.23
N ASN A 373 -0.23 -20.15 9.54
CA ASN A 373 -1.14 -19.57 10.51
C ASN A 373 -1.20 -18.03 10.39
N SER A 374 -0.05 -17.37 10.28
CA SER A 374 0.03 -15.91 10.06
C SER A 374 -0.70 -15.49 8.79
N PHE A 375 -0.53 -16.26 7.71
CA PHE A 375 -1.27 -16.05 6.46
C PHE A 375 -2.79 -16.16 6.67
N GLU A 376 -3.27 -17.19 7.37
CA GLU A 376 -4.71 -17.35 7.65
C GLU A 376 -5.25 -16.19 8.49
N PHE A 377 -4.50 -15.70 9.48
CA PHE A 377 -4.90 -14.52 10.26
C PHE A 377 -4.99 -13.26 9.40
N SER A 378 -3.98 -12.98 8.60
CA SER A 378 -3.93 -11.79 7.75
C SER A 378 -5.04 -11.75 6.70
N THR A 379 -5.51 -12.92 6.24
CA THR A 379 -6.61 -13.02 5.28
C THR A 379 -7.99 -12.96 5.90
N LYS A 380 -8.12 -13.39 7.18
CA LYS A 380 -9.40 -13.37 7.91
C LYS A 380 -9.67 -12.04 8.60
N ASP A 381 -8.65 -11.36 9.13
CA ASP A 381 -8.75 -10.11 9.87
C ASP A 381 -8.25 -8.92 9.02
N LEU A 382 -9.10 -8.42 8.14
CA LEU A 382 -8.82 -7.27 7.29
C LEU A 382 -9.11 -5.92 7.95
N GLY A 383 -9.61 -5.91 9.20
CA GLY A 383 -9.92 -4.70 9.95
C GLY A 383 -11.00 -3.82 9.32
N ILE A 384 -11.02 -2.55 9.72
CA ILE A 384 -12.05 -1.58 9.28
C ILE A 384 -11.93 -1.15 7.81
N HIS A 385 -10.76 -1.36 7.19
CA HIS A 385 -10.52 -1.04 5.78
C HIS A 385 -10.71 -2.24 4.85
N LYS A 386 -11.42 -3.28 5.33
CA LYS A 386 -11.65 -4.54 4.60
C LYS A 386 -12.02 -4.33 3.14
N GLY A 387 -13.00 -3.47 2.84
CA GLY A 387 -13.45 -3.25 1.47
C GLY A 387 -12.34 -2.70 0.56
N VAL A 388 -11.49 -1.79 1.06
CA VAL A 388 -10.37 -1.21 0.29
C VAL A 388 -9.29 -2.28 0.04
N LEU A 389 -8.95 -3.08 1.03
CA LEU A 389 -7.97 -4.18 0.88
C LEU A 389 -8.47 -5.26 -0.09
N LEU A 390 -9.76 -5.57 -0.06
CA LEU A 390 -10.37 -6.49 -1.01
C LEU A 390 -10.36 -5.92 -2.44
N ASN A 391 -10.60 -4.61 -2.63
CA ASN A 391 -10.44 -3.96 -3.92
C ASN A 391 -9.02 -4.12 -4.47
N ILE A 392 -7.99 -3.79 -3.66
CA ILE A 392 -6.59 -3.94 -4.06
C ILE A 392 -6.28 -5.40 -4.40
N SER A 393 -6.81 -6.34 -3.62
CA SER A 393 -6.64 -7.78 -3.87
C SER A 393 -7.29 -8.22 -5.18
N CYS A 394 -8.52 -7.77 -5.48
CA CYS A 394 -9.18 -8.05 -6.75
C CYS A 394 -8.36 -7.56 -7.95
N LEU A 395 -7.78 -6.37 -7.85
CA LEU A 395 -7.00 -5.77 -8.93
C LEU A 395 -5.71 -6.53 -9.26
N ARG A 396 -5.22 -7.40 -8.36
CA ARG A 396 -4.06 -8.26 -8.63
C ARG A 396 -4.29 -9.30 -9.74
N SER A 397 -5.54 -9.60 -10.05
CA SER A 397 -5.93 -10.47 -11.18
C SER A 397 -6.75 -9.72 -12.21
N TRP A 398 -7.73 -8.95 -11.75
CA TRP A 398 -8.72 -8.28 -12.58
C TRP A 398 -8.11 -7.26 -13.55
N LEU A 399 -7.10 -6.52 -13.11
CA LEU A 399 -6.39 -5.57 -13.96
C LEU A 399 -5.67 -6.25 -15.14
N TYR A 400 -5.36 -7.52 -15.01
CA TYR A 400 -4.64 -8.32 -16.01
C TYR A 400 -5.56 -9.29 -16.77
N ASP A 401 -6.84 -8.90 -16.89
CA ASP A 401 -7.88 -9.59 -17.66
C ASP A 401 -8.28 -10.99 -17.12
N ALA A 402 -7.95 -11.28 -15.85
CA ALA A 402 -8.45 -12.45 -15.12
C ALA A 402 -9.66 -12.09 -14.25
N SER A 403 -10.32 -13.09 -13.65
CA SER A 403 -11.45 -12.86 -12.77
C SER A 403 -11.05 -12.13 -11.49
N PRO A 404 -11.80 -11.11 -11.02
CA PRO A 404 -11.58 -10.48 -9.71
C PRO A 404 -11.80 -11.46 -8.55
N ILE A 405 -12.63 -12.49 -8.72
CA ILE A 405 -12.95 -13.49 -7.71
C ILE A 405 -11.75 -14.39 -7.41
N GLU A 406 -10.98 -14.74 -8.43
CA GLU A 406 -9.82 -15.64 -8.28
C GLU A 406 -8.75 -15.11 -7.32
N ALA A 407 -8.64 -13.78 -7.18
CA ALA A 407 -7.70 -13.17 -6.23
C ALA A 407 -8.19 -13.24 -4.77
N LEU A 408 -9.46 -13.50 -4.56
CA LEU A 408 -10.09 -13.60 -3.24
C LEU A 408 -10.17 -15.03 -2.70
N LYS A 409 -10.01 -16.02 -3.59
CA LYS A 409 -10.02 -17.44 -3.24
C LYS A 409 -8.62 -17.90 -2.88
N TYR A 410 -8.46 -18.40 -1.66
CA TYR A 410 -7.19 -18.95 -1.19
C TYR A 410 -7.33 -20.32 -0.54
N LYS A 411 -8.53 -20.73 -0.11
CA LYS A 411 -8.76 -21.97 0.65
C LYS A 411 -8.28 -23.22 -0.09
N ASP A 412 -8.61 -23.35 -1.38
CA ASP A 412 -8.21 -24.51 -2.17
C ASP A 412 -6.69 -24.59 -2.32
N THR A 413 -6.03 -23.44 -2.56
CA THR A 413 -4.57 -23.36 -2.67
C THR A 413 -3.91 -23.65 -1.32
N LEU A 414 -4.43 -23.10 -0.22
CA LEU A 414 -3.97 -23.38 1.13
C LEU A 414 -4.13 -24.86 1.50
N ALA A 415 -5.31 -25.44 1.21
CA ALA A 415 -5.56 -26.87 1.48
C ALA A 415 -4.58 -27.74 0.69
N HIS A 416 -4.38 -27.44 -0.60
CA HIS A 416 -3.42 -28.16 -1.44
C HIS A 416 -1.99 -28.08 -0.90
N ILE A 417 -1.58 -26.92 -0.40
CA ILE A 417 -0.25 -26.76 0.22
C ILE A 417 -0.17 -27.55 1.51
N LYS A 418 -1.15 -27.42 2.42
CA LYS A 418 -1.19 -28.18 3.68
C LYS A 418 -1.12 -29.71 3.46
N GLU A 419 -1.83 -30.24 2.48
CA GLU A 419 -1.82 -31.66 2.13
C GLU A 419 -0.49 -32.16 1.54
N ASN A 420 0.35 -31.25 1.06
CA ASN A 420 1.61 -31.58 0.40
C ASN A 420 2.85 -31.01 1.11
N LEU A 421 2.71 -30.46 2.31
CA LEU A 421 3.86 -29.97 3.11
C LEU A 421 4.89 -31.06 3.35
N ASP A 422 4.46 -32.23 3.86
CA ASP A 422 5.34 -33.38 4.11
C ASP A 422 6.01 -33.93 2.84
N LYS A 423 5.43 -33.64 1.65
CA LYS A 423 5.97 -34.02 0.36
C LYS A 423 6.99 -33.03 -0.19
N GLY A 424 7.11 -31.86 0.45
CA GLY A 424 8.10 -30.86 0.10
C GLY A 424 7.64 -29.88 -0.99
N ILE A 425 6.35 -29.50 -1.01
CA ILE A 425 5.81 -28.57 -2.02
C ILE A 425 6.47 -27.17 -1.96
N VAL A 426 6.85 -26.72 -0.77
CA VAL A 426 7.52 -25.42 -0.58
C VAL A 426 8.97 -25.49 -1.06
N GLU A 427 9.66 -26.58 -0.71
CA GLU A 427 11.03 -26.84 -1.14
C GLU A 427 11.10 -26.98 -2.68
N GLU A 428 10.16 -27.72 -3.29
CA GLU A 428 10.08 -27.85 -4.75
C GLU A 428 9.86 -26.49 -5.42
N TYR A 429 9.03 -25.63 -4.82
CA TYR A 429 8.80 -24.29 -5.32
C TYR A 429 10.05 -23.40 -5.20
N ILE A 430 10.78 -23.47 -4.07
CA ILE A 430 12.05 -22.74 -3.88
C ILE A 430 13.09 -23.22 -4.90
N GLU A 431 13.20 -24.54 -5.10
CA GLU A 431 14.13 -25.11 -6.08
C GLU A 431 13.80 -24.64 -7.50
N GLU A 432 12.51 -24.76 -7.94
CA GLU A 432 12.10 -24.42 -9.30
C GLU A 432 12.13 -22.91 -9.54
N LYS A 433 11.51 -22.11 -8.66
CA LYS A 433 11.22 -20.69 -8.91
C LYS A 433 12.32 -19.75 -8.44
N ILE A 434 13.14 -20.17 -7.46
CA ILE A 434 14.23 -19.32 -6.94
C ILE A 434 15.60 -19.87 -7.39
N LEU A 435 15.96 -21.08 -6.98
CA LEU A 435 17.29 -21.61 -7.25
C LEU A 435 17.55 -21.84 -8.74
N ASN A 436 16.61 -22.47 -9.44
CA ASN A 436 16.68 -22.76 -10.88
C ASN A 436 16.06 -21.68 -11.76
N ASN A 437 15.69 -20.52 -11.20
CA ASN A 437 15.16 -19.42 -12.00
C ASN A 437 16.20 -18.99 -13.04
N PRO A 438 15.84 -19.01 -14.33
CA PRO A 438 16.79 -18.67 -15.40
C PRO A 438 17.10 -17.18 -15.46
N ARG A 439 16.31 -16.34 -14.80
CA ARG A 439 16.46 -14.89 -14.80
C ARG A 439 16.56 -14.36 -13.38
N LYS A 440 17.71 -13.82 -13.05
CA LYS A 440 17.98 -13.19 -11.75
C LYS A 440 18.77 -11.90 -11.94
N ILE A 441 18.57 -10.96 -11.05
CA ILE A 441 19.48 -9.84 -10.88
C ILE A 441 20.29 -10.03 -9.60
N GLN A 442 21.58 -9.79 -9.70
CA GLN A 442 22.52 -9.73 -8.56
C GLN A 442 23.17 -8.36 -8.64
N MET A 443 22.91 -7.48 -7.70
CA MET A 443 23.28 -6.09 -7.86
C MET A 443 23.97 -5.54 -6.62
N THR A 444 25.01 -4.74 -6.84
CA THR A 444 25.57 -3.84 -5.84
C THR A 444 25.09 -2.43 -6.17
N VAL A 445 24.45 -1.76 -5.20
CA VAL A 445 24.10 -0.35 -5.32
C VAL A 445 24.97 0.44 -4.36
N ARG A 446 25.87 1.26 -4.94
CA ARG A 446 26.91 1.98 -4.16
C ARG A 446 26.45 3.37 -3.81
N PRO A 447 26.76 3.84 -2.58
CA PRO A 447 26.57 5.24 -2.27
C PRO A 447 27.49 6.11 -3.13
N LYS A 448 26.95 7.20 -3.66
CA LYS A 448 27.71 8.21 -4.39
C LYS A 448 27.46 9.59 -3.77
N PRO A 449 28.43 10.15 -3.03
CA PRO A 449 28.26 11.43 -2.39
C PRO A 449 27.96 12.55 -3.38
N GLY A 450 26.86 13.27 -3.15
CA GLY A 450 26.50 14.44 -3.92
C GLY A 450 26.00 14.20 -5.34
N GLU A 451 25.67 12.97 -5.75
CA GLU A 451 25.14 12.70 -7.10
C GLU A 451 23.85 13.48 -7.38
N PHE A 452 22.94 13.53 -6.41
CA PHE A 452 21.71 14.31 -6.54
C PHE A 452 22.01 15.81 -6.67
N LEU A 453 22.97 16.30 -5.87
CA LEU A 453 23.43 17.69 -5.97
C LEU A 453 24.11 18.03 -7.30
N GLU A 454 24.81 17.08 -7.91
CA GLU A 454 25.39 17.28 -9.25
C GLU A 454 24.29 17.41 -10.32
N LYS A 455 23.26 16.55 -10.22
CA LYS A 455 22.07 16.63 -11.09
C LYS A 455 21.31 17.94 -10.86
N ASP A 456 21.11 18.35 -9.61
CA ASP A 456 20.48 19.62 -9.26
C ASP A 456 21.26 20.82 -9.80
N LYS A 457 22.59 20.85 -9.65
CA LYS A 457 23.42 21.91 -10.26
C LYS A 457 23.26 21.94 -11.79
N GLY A 458 23.20 20.79 -12.43
CA GLY A 458 22.91 20.68 -13.86
C GLY A 458 21.55 21.28 -14.23
N GLN A 459 20.52 21.07 -13.39
CA GLN A 459 19.21 21.71 -13.56
C GLN A 459 19.27 23.22 -13.31
N GLU A 460 19.94 23.66 -12.24
CA GLU A 460 20.14 25.09 -11.95
C GLU A 460 20.87 25.82 -13.08
N GLU A 461 21.89 25.18 -13.68
CA GLU A 461 22.60 25.75 -14.84
C GLU A 461 21.69 25.86 -16.06
N LYS A 462 20.84 24.84 -16.33
CA LYS A 462 19.82 24.88 -17.38
C LYS A 462 18.83 26.03 -17.13
N LEU A 463 18.32 26.16 -15.91
CA LEU A 463 17.38 27.23 -15.53
C LEU A 463 18.02 28.61 -15.64
N ARG A 464 19.29 28.75 -15.27
CA ARG A 464 20.03 30.00 -15.44
C ARG A 464 20.21 30.36 -16.94
N ALA A 465 20.63 29.39 -17.75
CA ALA A 465 20.76 29.61 -19.19
C ALA A 465 19.39 29.92 -19.82
N TYR A 466 18.31 29.28 -19.35
CA TYR A 466 16.95 29.59 -19.78
C TYR A 466 16.59 31.04 -19.41
N LYS A 467 16.81 31.47 -18.15
CA LYS A 467 16.58 32.86 -17.72
C LYS A 467 17.38 33.87 -18.58
N GLU A 468 18.63 33.57 -18.89
CA GLU A 468 19.48 34.42 -19.71
C GLU A 468 18.99 34.52 -21.19
N SER A 469 18.35 33.47 -21.71
CA SER A 469 17.80 33.46 -23.07
C SER A 469 16.48 34.23 -23.21
N LEU A 470 15.76 34.44 -22.10
CA LEU A 470 14.48 35.17 -22.10
C LEU A 470 14.68 36.68 -22.33
N SER A 471 13.81 37.27 -23.13
CA SER A 471 13.66 38.73 -23.24
C SER A 471 13.17 39.33 -21.95
N GLN A 472 13.25 40.65 -21.83
CA GLN A 472 12.74 41.35 -20.64
C GLN A 472 11.23 41.14 -20.45
N GLU A 473 10.47 41.17 -21.56
CA GLU A 473 9.00 40.92 -21.55
C GLU A 473 8.66 39.48 -21.10
N GLU A 474 9.41 38.48 -21.56
CA GLU A 474 9.21 37.08 -21.11
C GLU A 474 9.51 36.90 -19.63
N LYS A 475 10.54 37.58 -19.09
CA LYS A 475 10.84 37.56 -17.66
C LYS A 475 9.73 38.23 -16.83
N GLU A 476 9.23 39.38 -17.28
CA GLU A 476 8.11 40.07 -16.64
C GLU A 476 6.83 39.20 -16.67
N ASN A 477 6.57 38.48 -17.77
CA ASN A 477 5.48 37.55 -17.87
C ASN A 477 5.63 36.37 -16.88
N LEU A 478 6.82 35.80 -16.74
CA LEU A 478 7.07 34.70 -15.82
C LEU A 478 6.87 35.13 -14.34
N VAL A 479 7.34 36.32 -13.96
CA VAL A 479 7.06 36.89 -12.63
C VAL A 479 5.56 37.05 -12.43
N LYS A 480 4.86 37.55 -13.44
CA LYS A 480 3.40 37.69 -13.37
C LYS A 480 2.68 36.35 -13.26
N GLU A 481 3.07 35.33 -14.01
CA GLU A 481 2.53 33.98 -13.92
C GLU A 481 2.72 33.40 -12.52
N THR A 482 3.91 33.59 -11.92
CA THR A 482 4.19 33.20 -10.51
C THR A 482 3.23 33.88 -9.55
N GLN A 483 3.03 35.20 -9.70
CA GLN A 483 2.10 35.97 -8.88
C GLN A 483 0.65 35.54 -9.07
N ASP A 484 0.22 35.38 -10.31
CA ASP A 484 -1.12 34.94 -10.68
C ASP A 484 -1.43 33.52 -10.15
N LEU A 485 -0.43 32.64 -10.09
CA LEU A 485 -0.57 31.32 -9.49
C LEU A 485 -0.67 31.41 -7.96
N PHE A 486 0.17 32.24 -7.33
CA PHE A 486 0.10 32.48 -5.90
C PHE A 486 -1.25 33.09 -5.46
N GLU A 487 -1.78 34.05 -6.24
CA GLU A 487 -3.12 34.58 -6.01
C GLU A 487 -4.19 33.51 -6.17
N TYR A 488 -4.09 32.63 -7.17
CA TYR A 488 -4.99 31.52 -7.35
C TYR A 488 -4.96 30.58 -6.13
N GLN A 489 -3.80 30.20 -5.65
CA GLN A 489 -3.61 29.31 -4.50
C GLN A 489 -4.19 29.89 -3.21
N THR A 490 -3.96 31.19 -2.96
CA THR A 490 -4.35 31.86 -1.72
C THR A 490 -5.78 32.40 -1.70
N LYS A 491 -6.39 32.59 -2.89
CA LYS A 491 -7.76 33.07 -3.00
C LYS A 491 -8.73 32.05 -2.42
N LEU A 492 -9.59 32.49 -1.51
CA LEU A 492 -10.65 31.64 -0.95
C LEU A 492 -11.72 31.33 -2.02
N ASP A 493 -12.24 30.11 -1.97
CA ASP A 493 -13.38 29.73 -2.79
C ASP A 493 -14.60 30.59 -2.52
N SER A 494 -15.40 30.82 -3.54
CA SER A 494 -16.66 31.56 -3.41
C SER A 494 -17.65 30.83 -2.50
N LYS A 495 -18.63 31.55 -1.98
CA LYS A 495 -19.72 30.92 -1.20
C LYS A 495 -20.54 29.99 -2.07
N GLU A 496 -20.68 30.32 -3.34
CA GLU A 496 -21.40 29.57 -4.36
C GLU A 496 -20.68 28.24 -4.63
N ASP A 497 -19.36 28.25 -4.81
CA ASP A 497 -18.57 27.05 -5.03
C ASP A 497 -18.57 26.14 -3.78
N LYS A 498 -18.38 26.74 -2.58
CA LYS A 498 -18.48 25.98 -1.31
C LYS A 498 -19.86 25.37 -1.06
N ALA A 499 -20.92 25.95 -1.63
CA ALA A 499 -22.27 25.41 -1.50
C ALA A 499 -22.50 24.19 -2.41
N THR A 500 -21.62 23.93 -3.39
CA THR A 500 -21.69 22.73 -4.23
C THR A 500 -21.27 21.46 -3.50
N ILE A 501 -20.37 21.59 -2.51
CA ILE A 501 -19.87 20.44 -1.73
C ILE A 501 -21.03 19.83 -0.93
N PRO A 502 -21.31 18.52 -1.09
CA PRO A 502 -22.41 17.88 -0.40
C PRO A 502 -22.14 17.81 1.11
N LYS A 503 -23.18 18.08 1.89
CA LYS A 503 -23.10 18.11 3.35
C LYS A 503 -24.15 17.22 3.97
N LEU A 504 -23.78 16.66 5.14
CA LEU A 504 -24.71 15.95 5.99
C LEU A 504 -25.43 16.93 6.92
N ASP A 505 -26.74 16.75 7.08
CA ASP A 505 -27.51 17.39 8.13
C ASP A 505 -27.49 16.50 9.39
N LEU A 506 -27.75 17.07 10.56
CA LEU A 506 -27.85 16.29 11.81
C LEU A 506 -28.88 15.16 11.73
N LYS A 507 -29.94 15.30 10.95
CA LYS A 507 -30.95 14.26 10.71
C LYS A 507 -30.40 13.04 9.93
N ASP A 508 -29.31 13.23 9.18
CA ASP A 508 -28.67 12.17 8.38
C ASP A 508 -27.73 11.33 9.25
N ILE A 509 -27.47 11.77 10.48
CA ILE A 509 -26.63 11.08 11.46
C ILE A 509 -27.55 10.33 12.41
N SER A 510 -27.41 9.00 12.46
CA SER A 510 -28.14 8.21 13.45
C SER A 510 -27.71 8.59 14.87
N PRO A 511 -28.64 9.01 15.74
CA PRO A 511 -28.30 9.32 17.13
C PRO A 511 -28.07 8.07 17.98
N GLY A 512 -28.31 6.89 17.42
CA GLY A 512 -28.18 5.62 18.11
C GLY A 512 -26.72 5.22 18.30
N VAL A 513 -26.40 4.72 19.48
CA VAL A 513 -25.15 3.98 19.71
C VAL A 513 -25.46 2.52 19.40
N SER A 514 -24.67 1.88 18.54
CA SER A 514 -24.74 0.42 18.40
C SER A 514 -24.28 -0.21 19.71
N HIS A 515 -25.21 -0.90 20.37
CA HIS A 515 -24.88 -1.69 21.54
C HIS A 515 -24.30 -3.02 21.10
N LEU A 516 -23.11 -3.32 21.57
CA LEU A 516 -22.53 -4.64 21.41
C LEU A 516 -23.34 -5.64 22.26
N ASP A 517 -23.64 -6.82 21.71
CA ASP A 517 -24.25 -7.92 22.47
C ASP A 517 -23.23 -8.46 23.48
N THR A 518 -23.27 -7.87 24.66
CA THR A 518 -22.28 -8.12 25.72
C THR A 518 -22.94 -8.74 26.94
N GLU A 519 -22.42 -9.87 27.38
CA GLU A 519 -22.83 -10.59 28.60
C GLU A 519 -21.71 -10.54 29.65
N VAL A 520 -22.07 -10.34 30.91
CA VAL A 520 -21.10 -10.38 32.00
C VAL A 520 -21.39 -11.64 32.85
N ILE A 521 -20.47 -12.58 32.81
CA ILE A 521 -20.53 -13.84 33.57
C ILE A 521 -19.64 -13.69 34.80
N LYS A 522 -20.21 -13.93 35.97
CA LYS A 522 -19.51 -13.90 37.27
C LYS A 522 -18.93 -15.28 37.59
N ASP A 523 -17.63 -15.34 37.85
CA ASP A 523 -16.95 -16.53 38.38
C ASP A 523 -16.13 -16.16 39.62
N GLY A 524 -16.73 -16.32 40.80
CA GLY A 524 -16.13 -15.88 42.05
C GLY A 524 -15.94 -14.36 42.10
N ASP A 525 -14.69 -13.93 42.23
CA ASP A 525 -14.26 -12.52 42.20
C ASP A 525 -13.83 -12.02 40.81
N LYS A 526 -13.97 -12.86 39.80
CA LYS A 526 -13.64 -12.54 38.42
C LYS A 526 -14.90 -12.24 37.60
N ASP A 527 -14.75 -11.32 36.67
CA ASP A 527 -15.77 -10.99 35.68
C ASP A 527 -15.26 -11.41 34.29
N LEU A 528 -16.00 -12.31 33.62
CA LEU A 528 -15.82 -12.57 32.20
C LEU A 528 -16.82 -11.71 31.43
N VAL A 529 -16.30 -10.77 30.65
CA VAL A 529 -17.08 -9.92 29.76
C VAL A 529 -17.03 -10.53 28.37
N PHE A 530 -18.14 -11.11 27.94
CA PHE A 530 -18.24 -11.78 26.64
C PHE A 530 -19.07 -10.95 25.67
N THR A 531 -18.48 -10.58 24.52
CA THR A 531 -19.14 -9.80 23.47
C THR A 531 -19.28 -10.65 22.21
N ARG A 532 -20.54 -10.81 21.73
CA ARG A 532 -20.81 -11.53 20.50
C ARG A 532 -20.69 -10.57 19.30
N ALA A 533 -19.78 -10.89 18.38
CA ALA A 533 -19.60 -10.17 17.12
C ALA A 533 -19.15 -11.16 16.06
N PHE A 534 -19.41 -10.84 14.80
CA PHE A 534 -18.83 -11.60 13.69
C PHE A 534 -17.33 -11.26 13.58
N THR A 535 -16.49 -12.26 13.82
CA THR A 535 -15.03 -12.13 13.83
C THR A 535 -14.35 -13.11 12.87
N ASN A 536 -15.11 -13.70 11.95
CA ASN A 536 -14.63 -14.69 10.98
C ASN A 536 -13.85 -15.86 11.61
N GLY A 537 -14.33 -16.34 12.80
CA GLY A 537 -13.71 -17.44 13.54
C GLY A 537 -12.48 -17.06 14.37
N ILE A 538 -12.23 -15.77 14.57
CA ILE A 538 -11.14 -15.27 15.42
C ILE A 538 -11.70 -14.88 16.79
N TYR A 539 -11.11 -15.41 17.86
CA TYR A 539 -11.36 -14.98 19.23
C TYR A 539 -10.35 -13.91 19.64
N ASN A 540 -10.85 -12.74 20.03
CA ASN A 540 -10.05 -11.67 20.61
C ASN A 540 -10.21 -11.72 22.14
N MET A 541 -9.12 -11.86 22.86
CA MET A 541 -9.14 -12.02 24.31
C MET A 541 -8.26 -10.97 24.98
N THR A 542 -8.75 -10.40 26.08
CA THR A 542 -7.98 -9.51 26.94
C THR A 542 -8.10 -9.98 28.39
N MET A 543 -6.98 -10.31 29.01
CA MET A 543 -6.88 -10.55 30.45
C MET A 543 -6.35 -9.30 31.12
N SER A 544 -7.07 -8.80 32.12
CA SER A 544 -6.72 -7.57 32.82
C SER A 544 -6.39 -7.84 34.28
N PHE A 545 -5.21 -7.41 34.70
CA PHE A 545 -4.69 -7.56 36.06
C PHE A 545 -4.66 -6.21 36.77
N ASP A 546 -5.18 -6.14 37.99
CA ASP A 546 -5.20 -4.90 38.79
C ASP A 546 -3.81 -4.62 39.38
N LEU A 547 -3.21 -3.51 38.98
CA LEU A 547 -1.89 -3.07 39.46
C LEU A 547 -1.94 -2.06 40.62
N LYS A 548 -3.08 -1.94 41.32
CA LYS A 548 -3.29 -0.94 42.41
C LYS A 548 -2.28 -1.05 43.55
N ASN A 549 -1.66 -2.23 43.76
CA ASN A 549 -0.70 -2.47 44.83
C ASN A 549 0.74 -2.09 44.45
N ILE A 550 1.01 -1.70 43.20
CA ILE A 550 2.32 -1.28 42.75
C ILE A 550 2.60 0.14 43.27
N LYS A 551 3.75 0.32 43.90
CA LYS A 551 4.16 1.63 44.41
C LYS A 551 4.48 2.57 43.26
N ALA A 552 4.19 3.85 43.42
CA ALA A 552 4.48 4.87 42.40
C ALA A 552 5.96 4.89 41.95
N ALA A 553 6.89 4.59 42.84
CA ALA A 553 8.31 4.49 42.53
C ALA A 553 8.66 3.31 41.60
N ASP A 554 7.84 2.26 41.58
CA ASP A 554 8.05 1.05 40.80
C ASP A 554 7.34 1.09 39.44
N LEU A 555 6.43 2.07 39.21
CA LEU A 555 5.67 2.19 37.96
C LEU A 555 6.54 2.28 36.70
N PRO A 556 7.68 3.00 36.67
CA PRO A 556 8.56 2.99 35.48
C PRO A 556 9.09 1.61 35.11
N TYR A 557 9.31 0.74 36.09
CA TYR A 557 9.79 -0.64 35.86
C TYR A 557 8.69 -1.56 35.35
N VAL A 558 7.42 -1.20 35.59
CA VAL A 558 6.29 -1.98 35.07
C VAL A 558 6.29 -2.00 33.55
N SER A 559 6.51 -0.85 32.90
CA SER A 559 6.61 -0.80 31.43
C SER A 559 7.75 -1.69 30.93
N VAL A 560 8.93 -1.59 31.54
CA VAL A 560 10.08 -2.42 31.17
C VAL A 560 9.78 -3.93 31.33
N VAL A 561 9.08 -4.32 32.40
CA VAL A 561 8.67 -5.72 32.58
C VAL A 561 7.71 -6.14 31.47
N PHE A 562 6.73 -5.30 31.12
CA PHE A 562 5.78 -5.62 30.05
C PHE A 562 6.45 -5.71 28.67
N ASP A 563 7.47 -4.88 28.41
CA ASP A 563 8.25 -4.92 27.16
C ASP A 563 9.12 -6.19 27.07
N LEU A 564 9.51 -6.76 28.21
CA LEU A 564 10.32 -7.98 28.27
C LEU A 564 9.49 -9.27 28.23
N LEU A 565 8.18 -9.21 28.55
CA LEU A 565 7.32 -10.39 28.47
C LEU A 565 7.23 -10.89 27.03
N GLY A 566 7.47 -12.19 26.83
CA GLY A 566 7.55 -12.82 25.52
C GLY A 566 8.95 -12.77 24.87
N SER A 567 9.91 -11.99 25.42
CA SER A 567 11.27 -11.88 24.89
C SER A 567 12.34 -12.58 25.77
N LEU A 568 11.91 -13.29 26.82
CA LEU A 568 12.78 -14.00 27.75
C LEU A 568 12.39 -15.47 27.81
N ASP A 569 13.38 -16.31 28.14
CA ASP A 569 13.13 -17.72 28.44
C ASP A 569 12.15 -17.85 29.59
N THR A 570 11.25 -18.80 29.48
CA THR A 570 10.33 -19.20 30.55
C THR A 570 10.78 -20.51 31.19
N GLU A 571 10.06 -20.99 32.19
CA GLU A 571 10.33 -22.29 32.80
C GLU A 571 10.17 -23.45 31.80
N ASN A 572 9.26 -23.32 30.83
CA ASN A 572 8.88 -24.38 29.89
C ASN A 572 9.43 -24.20 28.48
N TYR A 573 9.75 -22.97 28.09
CA TYR A 573 10.15 -22.63 26.72
C TYR A 573 11.36 -21.69 26.71
N SER A 574 12.28 -21.90 25.77
CA SER A 574 13.18 -20.81 25.36
C SER A 574 12.34 -19.69 24.72
N TYR A 575 12.86 -18.47 24.66
CA TYR A 575 12.12 -17.36 24.03
C TYR A 575 11.82 -17.64 22.54
N LYS A 576 12.73 -18.30 21.83
CA LYS A 576 12.52 -18.69 20.41
C LYS A 576 11.41 -19.73 20.28
N ASP A 577 11.42 -20.77 21.14
CA ASP A 577 10.38 -21.79 21.11
C ASP A 577 9.01 -21.21 21.52
N LEU A 578 8.99 -20.29 22.50
CA LEU A 578 7.77 -19.60 22.90
C LEU A 578 7.18 -18.79 21.75
N ASN A 579 8.02 -17.99 21.05
CA ASN A 579 7.59 -17.21 19.90
C ASN A 579 7.08 -18.11 18.77
N ASN A 580 7.75 -19.20 18.46
CA ASN A 580 7.26 -20.17 17.47
C ASN A 580 5.89 -20.74 17.87
N GLN A 581 5.70 -21.11 19.15
CA GLN A 581 4.39 -21.62 19.62
C GLN A 581 3.29 -20.54 19.58
N VAL A 582 3.64 -19.28 19.91
CA VAL A 582 2.73 -18.15 19.77
C VAL A 582 2.33 -17.98 18.30
N ASP A 583 3.28 -18.01 17.37
CA ASP A 583 3.03 -17.85 15.94
C ASP A 583 2.24 -19.02 15.33
N ILE A 584 2.46 -20.26 15.79
CA ILE A 584 1.72 -21.44 15.32
C ILE A 584 0.26 -21.41 15.78
N HIS A 585 0.00 -20.97 17.01
CA HIS A 585 -1.31 -21.16 17.66
C HIS A 585 -2.11 -19.89 17.85
N THR A 586 -1.53 -18.71 17.60
CA THR A 586 -2.18 -17.43 17.86
C THR A 586 -1.99 -16.45 16.71
N GLY A 587 -2.72 -15.35 16.74
CA GLY A 587 -2.51 -14.18 15.89
C GLY A 587 -1.69 -13.10 16.60
N GLY A 588 -0.81 -13.53 17.53
CA GLY A 588 0.02 -12.67 18.37
C GLY A 588 -0.52 -12.48 19.78
N ILE A 589 0.41 -12.38 20.72
CA ILE A 589 0.16 -12.04 22.12
C ILE A 589 0.92 -10.75 22.44
N SER A 590 0.27 -9.81 23.10
CA SER A 590 0.87 -8.54 23.50
C SER A 590 0.59 -8.23 24.97
N PHE A 591 1.54 -7.55 25.59
CA PHE A 591 1.47 -7.12 26.99
C PHE A 591 1.54 -5.61 27.05
N SER A 592 0.67 -4.96 27.83
CA SER A 592 0.71 -3.51 27.97
C SER A 592 0.11 -3.04 29.29
N PRO A 593 0.72 -2.06 29.97
CA PRO A 593 0.06 -1.36 31.05
C PRO A 593 -0.99 -0.39 30.47
N ALA A 594 -2.09 -0.19 31.21
CA ALA A 594 -3.12 0.77 30.84
C ALA A 594 -3.66 1.52 32.06
N ILE A 595 -3.99 2.79 31.84
CA ILE A 595 -4.62 3.64 32.85
C ILE A 595 -5.99 4.04 32.33
N TYR A 596 -7.02 3.64 33.06
CA TYR A 596 -8.40 4.02 32.78
C TYR A 596 -8.89 5.05 33.78
N GLN A 597 -9.31 6.21 33.30
CA GLN A 597 -9.85 7.26 34.13
C GLN A 597 -11.35 7.42 33.90
N ASN A 598 -12.12 7.47 34.97
CA ASN A 598 -13.52 7.84 34.89
C ASN A 598 -13.64 9.35 34.67
N PRO A 599 -14.20 9.81 33.53
CA PRO A 599 -14.22 11.24 33.20
C PRO A 599 -15.11 12.08 34.12
N LYS A 600 -16.05 11.46 34.85
CA LYS A 600 -16.95 12.16 35.78
C LYS A 600 -16.39 12.27 37.18
N THR A 601 -15.75 11.21 37.69
CA THR A 601 -15.27 11.13 39.07
C THR A 601 -13.77 11.38 39.17
N LEU A 602 -13.05 11.39 38.07
CA LEU A 602 -11.59 11.43 37.98
C LEU A 602 -10.87 10.27 38.67
N ALA A 603 -11.62 9.31 39.17
CA ALA A 603 -11.05 8.09 39.71
C ALA A 603 -10.34 7.32 38.58
N TYR A 604 -9.18 6.78 38.88
CA TYR A 604 -8.39 6.03 37.89
C TYR A 604 -8.12 4.60 38.39
N LYS A 605 -7.87 3.73 37.43
CA LYS A 605 -7.50 2.33 37.61
C LYS A 605 -6.28 2.03 36.75
N VAL A 606 -5.26 1.45 37.36
CA VAL A 606 -4.06 0.98 36.65
C VAL A 606 -4.16 -0.51 36.50
N GLN A 607 -4.02 -0.98 35.27
CA GLN A 607 -4.11 -2.41 34.92
C GLN A 607 -2.94 -2.82 34.03
N GLY A 608 -2.52 -4.06 34.16
CA GLY A 608 -1.73 -4.75 33.16
C GLY A 608 -2.66 -5.57 32.27
N ASN A 609 -2.53 -5.47 30.98
CA ASN A 609 -3.34 -6.22 30.04
C ASN A 609 -2.44 -7.17 29.23
N LEU A 610 -2.88 -8.43 29.16
CA LEU A 610 -2.45 -9.40 28.18
C LEU A 610 -3.53 -9.46 27.10
N ARG A 611 -3.18 -9.20 25.88
CA ARG A 611 -4.09 -9.27 24.73
C ARG A 611 -3.57 -10.28 23.74
N GLY A 612 -4.48 -11.11 23.23
CA GLY A 612 -4.13 -12.06 22.19
C GLY A 612 -5.33 -12.38 21.33
N ARG A 613 -5.03 -13.01 20.20
CA ARG A 613 -6.01 -13.46 19.21
C ARG A 613 -5.72 -14.90 18.88
N THR A 614 -6.76 -15.70 18.72
CA THR A 614 -6.59 -17.11 18.30
C THR A 614 -7.77 -17.54 17.42
N MET A 615 -7.58 -18.59 16.64
CA MET A 615 -8.66 -19.25 15.92
C MET A 615 -9.42 -20.20 16.85
N GLU A 616 -10.67 -20.49 16.53
CA GLU A 616 -11.56 -21.33 17.33
C GLU A 616 -10.96 -22.69 17.68
N ASP A 617 -10.33 -23.34 16.72
CA ASP A 617 -9.70 -24.65 16.86
C ASP A 617 -8.39 -24.65 17.69
N LYS A 618 -7.85 -23.48 18.00
CA LYS A 618 -6.56 -23.30 18.70
C LYS A 618 -6.70 -22.67 20.09
N ILE A 619 -7.93 -22.43 20.56
CA ILE A 619 -8.18 -21.70 21.81
C ILE A 619 -7.54 -22.37 23.04
N ASP A 620 -7.57 -23.71 23.12
CA ASP A 620 -6.99 -24.43 24.25
C ASP A 620 -5.46 -24.23 24.32
N LYS A 621 -4.80 -24.26 23.16
CA LYS A 621 -3.36 -24.01 23.07
C LYS A 621 -2.98 -22.56 23.39
N TYR A 622 -3.81 -21.60 22.93
CA TYR A 622 -3.63 -20.19 23.28
C TYR A 622 -3.73 -19.95 24.80
N LEU A 623 -4.59 -20.69 25.52
CA LEU A 623 -4.75 -20.56 26.96
C LEU A 623 -3.63 -21.25 27.74
N ASP A 624 -2.93 -22.21 27.13
CA ASP A 624 -1.78 -22.92 27.73
C ASP A 624 -0.46 -22.13 27.61
N LEU A 625 -0.36 -21.23 26.61
CA LEU A 625 0.80 -20.36 26.38
C LEU A 625 0.81 -19.14 27.29
#